data_7c72cdc364e852f7e91246cfe3198d50
#
_entry.id   7c72cdc364e852f7e91246cfe3198d50
#
_cell.length_a   1.000
_cell.length_b   1.000
_cell.length_c   1.000
_cell.angle_alpha   90.00
_cell.angle_beta   90.00
_cell.angle_gamma   90.00
#
_symmetry.space_group_name_H-M   'P 1'
#
loop_
_entity.id
_entity.type
_entity.pdbx_description
1 polymer ?
#
loop_
_entity_poly.entity_id
_entity_poly.type
_entity_poly.pdbx_seq_one_letter_code
_entity_poly.pdbx_strand_id
1 'polypeptide(L)'
;MKILIKSIAFSILVVITSPTISANTKTAKLVFTGDLPLVEDKVHGDYRRLASFLKLIRAQETPSFFLFGGGSIGPSPMSSFDKGAHIIDILNSLEPDAMGITKREFSYSEDELSQRAYEAAFPIIASNIYDPITNNNLDGLQPSTIIKKGDVSIGVVSTVNPSVIEEYLLDRIKLIPRTEALRRESEKLREAGVDVVVLLYSVPNDIVEPLMLEQVIDVAFMVDKAFSQTQNYTKLKHKNHFYLHSPGEVLQVELKITPQKPIATSLTTFKLNNFPIDEDLSNQSNSYVNRLERLLNIDVASLNVEIDTRKLSIRTKETFFGNIMTDAIKAFLNTDIVLINSGVVRGDTLYAKNTVWTMRDIVTELPFRSRLIALEVTGQQIENALENGLSQLTDVKGRFPLVAGLSLTYNKQMPVGNRVIDIYIGDNKLDKNKLYTVGTTEYIANGGDGYTTFKQSREIKNSLRVNPLLSEILIMYLQNNRQATPSIEGRIKEVNSYQ
;
A
#
# COMPACT_ATOMS: atom_id res chain seq x y z
N MET A 1 103.47 10.53 30.41
CA MET A 1 102.95 10.26 29.06
C MET A 1 101.51 9.82 29.20
N LYS A 2 100.55 10.78 28.95
CA LYS A 2 99.13 10.54 29.14
C LYS A 2 98.51 10.21 27.77
N ILE A 3 97.91 9.03 27.65
CA ILE A 3 97.21 8.59 26.45
C ILE A 3 95.72 9.01 26.62
N LEU A 4 95.29 9.79 25.68
CA LEU A 4 93.86 10.29 25.58
C LEU A 4 93.07 9.33 24.73
N ILE A 5 92.09 8.61 25.27
CA ILE A 5 91.20 7.72 24.55
C ILE A 5 89.98 8.57 24.19
N LYS A 6 89.72 8.83 22.89
CA LYS A 6 88.54 9.45 22.37
C LYS A 6 87.45 8.40 22.15
N SER A 7 86.40 8.42 22.95
CA SER A 7 85.16 7.63 22.68
C SER A 7 84.32 8.30 21.59
N ILE A 8 84.10 7.54 20.48
CA ILE A 8 83.17 7.91 19.42
C ILE A 8 81.83 7.28 19.77
N ALA A 9 80.82 8.11 20.14
CA ALA A 9 79.44 7.66 20.31
C ALA A 9 78.80 7.56 18.94
N PHE A 10 78.40 6.34 18.54
CA PHE A 10 77.61 6.10 17.30
C PHE A 10 76.16 6.11 17.66
N SER A 11 75.44 7.23 17.32
CA SER A 11 73.96 7.34 17.48
C SER A 11 73.27 6.58 16.33
N ILE A 12 72.66 5.44 16.65
CA ILE A 12 71.81 4.69 15.73
C ILE A 12 70.44 5.38 15.72
N LEU A 13 70.08 6.08 14.63
CA LEU A 13 68.76 6.61 14.36
C LEU A 13 67.85 5.47 13.90
N VAL A 14 67.04 4.94 14.80
CA VAL A 14 66.00 3.96 14.44
C VAL A 14 64.83 4.74 13.81
N VAL A 15 64.74 4.69 12.49
CA VAL A 15 63.57 5.19 11.76
C VAL A 15 62.47 4.12 11.90
N ILE A 16 61.53 4.36 12.82
CA ILE A 16 60.30 3.56 12.92
C ILE A 16 59.41 3.98 11.73
N THR A 17 59.52 3.26 10.64
CA THR A 17 58.52 3.34 9.58
C THR A 17 57.24 2.64 10.05
N SER A 18 56.28 3.41 10.57
CA SER A 18 54.93 2.90 10.79
C SER A 18 54.40 2.39 9.45
N PRO A 19 53.96 1.11 9.35
CA PRO A 19 53.32 0.65 8.13
C PRO A 19 52.08 1.55 7.92
N THR A 20 52.06 2.31 6.85
CA THR A 20 50.83 2.91 6.33
C THR A 20 49.91 1.75 5.95
N ILE A 21 49.00 1.38 6.88
CA ILE A 21 47.90 0.49 6.55
C ILE A 21 47.10 1.25 5.49
N SER A 22 47.32 0.90 4.22
CA SER A 22 46.47 1.35 3.13
C SER A 22 45.05 0.92 3.49
N ALA A 23 44.24 1.87 3.89
CA ALA A 23 42.84 1.59 4.22
C ALA A 23 42.18 0.97 2.99
N ASN A 24 41.93 -0.34 3.04
CA ASN A 24 41.36 -1.08 1.93
C ASN A 24 39.95 -0.56 1.66
N THR A 25 39.74 0.06 0.53
CA THR A 25 38.42 0.60 0.13
C THR A 25 37.57 -0.57 -0.39
N LYS A 26 36.47 -0.84 0.29
CA LYS A 26 35.49 -1.83 -0.14
C LYS A 26 34.55 -1.19 -1.15
N THR A 27 34.07 -1.97 -2.12
CA THR A 27 33.10 -1.54 -3.13
C THR A 27 31.94 -2.52 -3.21
N ALA A 28 30.74 -2.00 -3.40
CA ALA A 28 29.53 -2.79 -3.60
C ALA A 28 28.50 -2.02 -4.43
N LYS A 29 27.47 -2.72 -4.91
CA LYS A 29 26.33 -2.15 -5.60
C LYS A 29 25.06 -2.41 -4.81
N LEU A 30 24.27 -1.36 -4.57
CA LEU A 30 22.90 -1.50 -4.12
C LEU A 30 21.97 -1.37 -5.34
N VAL A 31 21.11 -2.34 -5.55
CA VAL A 31 20.09 -2.35 -6.57
C VAL A 31 18.75 -2.20 -5.88
N PHE A 32 17.98 -1.17 -6.22
CA PHE A 32 16.73 -0.85 -5.58
C PHE A 32 15.62 -0.65 -6.58
N THR A 33 14.47 -1.27 -6.33
CA THR A 33 13.20 -1.04 -7.03
C THR A 33 12.03 -1.39 -6.12
N GLY A 34 10.81 -1.08 -6.53
CA GLY A 34 9.58 -1.39 -5.79
C GLY A 34 8.35 -0.87 -6.52
N ASP A 35 7.18 -0.98 -5.90
CA ASP A 35 5.90 -0.52 -6.44
C ASP A 35 5.59 -1.13 -7.83
N LEU A 36 5.76 -2.45 -7.92
CA LEU A 36 5.46 -3.26 -9.10
C LEU A 36 4.22 -4.15 -8.84
N PRO A 37 3.00 -3.60 -8.81
CA PRO A 37 1.79 -4.36 -8.45
C PRO A 37 1.27 -5.29 -9.55
N LEU A 38 1.81 -5.19 -10.77
CA LEU A 38 1.39 -5.97 -11.93
C LEU A 38 2.46 -6.97 -12.33
N VAL A 39 2.03 -8.22 -12.56
CA VAL A 39 2.91 -9.27 -13.08
C VAL A 39 3.38 -8.96 -14.49
N GLU A 40 2.51 -8.37 -15.30
CA GLU A 40 2.79 -7.87 -16.64
C GLU A 40 2.47 -6.39 -16.75
N ASP A 41 3.49 -5.58 -17.02
CA ASP A 41 3.34 -4.16 -17.36
C ASP A 41 4.12 -3.84 -18.64
N LYS A 42 3.39 -3.75 -19.75
CA LYS A 42 3.96 -3.48 -21.07
C LYS A 42 4.49 -2.04 -21.21
N VAL A 43 4.02 -1.11 -20.36
CA VAL A 43 4.36 0.32 -20.45
C VAL A 43 5.63 0.63 -19.67
N HIS A 44 5.69 0.17 -18.43
CA HIS A 44 6.79 0.54 -17.53
C HIS A 44 7.82 -0.58 -17.37
N GLY A 45 7.46 -1.82 -17.72
CA GLY A 45 8.26 -3.01 -17.47
C GLY A 45 7.85 -3.70 -16.17
N ASP A 46 8.18 -4.96 -16.05
CA ASP A 46 7.67 -5.87 -15.04
C ASP A 46 8.77 -6.78 -14.47
N TYR A 47 8.38 -7.74 -13.63
CA TYR A 47 9.28 -8.67 -12.97
C TYR A 47 10.13 -9.51 -13.94
N ARG A 48 9.61 -9.85 -15.13
CA ARG A 48 10.34 -10.61 -16.14
C ARG A 48 11.54 -9.83 -16.68
N ARG A 49 11.38 -8.52 -16.84
CA ARG A 49 12.46 -7.63 -17.26
C ARG A 49 13.42 -7.31 -16.13
N LEU A 50 12.90 -7.25 -14.90
CA LEU A 50 13.73 -7.14 -13.70
C LEU A 50 14.63 -8.37 -13.53
N ALA A 51 14.15 -9.58 -13.83
CA ALA A 51 14.97 -10.79 -13.82
C ALA A 51 16.17 -10.69 -14.76
N SER A 52 15.95 -10.26 -16.01
CA SER A 52 17.02 -10.05 -16.97
C SER A 52 18.04 -9.00 -16.49
N PHE A 53 17.55 -7.90 -15.92
CA PHE A 53 18.43 -6.88 -15.34
C PHE A 53 19.29 -7.46 -14.19
N LEU A 54 18.65 -8.19 -13.25
CA LEU A 54 19.37 -8.78 -12.10
C LEU A 54 20.40 -9.82 -12.54
N LYS A 55 20.10 -10.64 -13.56
CA LYS A 55 21.07 -11.58 -14.14
C LYS A 55 22.33 -10.85 -14.64
N LEU A 56 22.15 -9.70 -15.33
CA LEU A 56 23.28 -8.88 -15.81
C LEU A 56 24.11 -8.29 -14.66
N ILE A 57 23.46 -7.83 -13.60
CA ILE A 57 24.16 -7.25 -12.44
C ILE A 57 24.90 -8.31 -11.65
N ARG A 58 24.26 -9.47 -11.40
CA ARG A 58 24.85 -10.58 -10.65
C ARG A 58 26.03 -11.25 -11.35
N ALA A 59 26.11 -11.14 -12.67
CA ALA A 59 27.24 -11.63 -13.46
C ALA A 59 28.53 -10.80 -13.29
N GLN A 60 28.46 -9.63 -12.62
CA GLN A 60 29.61 -8.76 -12.39
C GLN A 60 30.37 -9.19 -11.13
N GLU A 61 31.70 -8.94 -11.10
CA GLU A 61 32.55 -9.29 -9.96
C GLU A 61 32.23 -8.50 -8.68
N THR A 62 31.76 -7.26 -8.82
CA THR A 62 31.43 -6.39 -7.68
C THR A 62 30.22 -6.94 -6.94
N PRO A 63 30.28 -7.17 -5.61
CA PRO A 63 29.14 -7.62 -4.83
C PRO A 63 27.93 -6.71 -5.02
N SER A 64 26.76 -7.31 -5.29
CA SER A 64 25.52 -6.58 -5.49
C SER A 64 24.45 -7.04 -4.51
N PHE A 65 23.75 -6.08 -3.90
CA PHE A 65 22.64 -6.29 -2.97
C PHE A 65 21.35 -5.84 -3.64
N PHE A 66 20.41 -6.74 -3.82
CA PHE A 66 19.10 -6.44 -4.37
C PHE A 66 18.10 -6.17 -3.24
N LEU A 67 17.64 -4.93 -3.13
CA LEU A 67 16.70 -4.44 -2.13
C LEU A 67 15.37 -4.11 -2.79
N PHE A 68 14.30 -4.76 -2.36
CA PHE A 68 12.96 -4.51 -2.86
C PHE A 68 12.19 -3.61 -1.90
N GLY A 69 11.69 -2.48 -2.38
CA GLY A 69 11.11 -1.43 -1.53
C GLY A 69 9.68 -1.72 -1.05
N GLY A 70 9.04 -2.81 -1.50
CA GLY A 70 7.63 -3.10 -1.23
C GLY A 70 6.68 -2.38 -2.19
N GLY A 71 5.43 -2.20 -1.78
CA GLY A 71 4.40 -1.52 -2.55
C GLY A 71 3.72 -2.39 -3.61
N SER A 72 3.84 -3.72 -3.52
CA SER A 72 3.48 -4.64 -4.60
C SER A 72 2.45 -5.72 -4.22
N ILE A 73 2.30 -6.05 -2.92
CA ILE A 73 1.37 -7.12 -2.49
C ILE A 73 -0.09 -6.78 -2.84
N GLY A 74 -0.45 -5.52 -2.82
CA GLY A 74 -1.81 -5.13 -3.19
C GLY A 74 -2.05 -3.61 -3.19
N PRO A 75 -3.26 -3.19 -3.56
CA PRO A 75 -4.30 -3.98 -4.22
C PRO A 75 -4.03 -4.13 -5.72
N SER A 76 -4.35 -5.29 -6.28
CA SER A 76 -4.39 -5.54 -7.71
C SER A 76 -5.50 -6.57 -8.02
N PRO A 77 -5.99 -6.69 -9.26
CA PRO A 77 -6.98 -7.71 -9.61
C PRO A 77 -6.53 -9.13 -9.23
N MET A 78 -5.27 -9.48 -9.46
CA MET A 78 -4.70 -10.76 -9.07
C MET A 78 -4.62 -10.93 -7.56
N SER A 79 -4.09 -9.92 -6.87
CA SER A 79 -3.96 -9.96 -5.41
C SER A 79 -5.31 -10.07 -4.69
N SER A 80 -6.42 -9.66 -5.31
CA SER A 80 -7.75 -9.83 -4.70
C SER A 80 -8.15 -11.31 -4.55
N PHE A 81 -7.60 -12.21 -5.39
CA PHE A 81 -7.85 -13.65 -5.30
C PHE A 81 -6.86 -14.36 -4.36
N ASP A 82 -5.57 -14.06 -4.47
CA ASP A 82 -4.51 -14.78 -3.76
C ASP A 82 -3.80 -13.95 -2.68
N LYS A 83 -4.31 -12.73 -2.42
CA LYS A 83 -3.81 -11.82 -1.39
C LYS A 83 -2.31 -11.52 -1.53
N GLY A 84 -1.83 -11.51 -2.78
CA GLY A 84 -0.45 -11.21 -3.13
C GLY A 84 0.51 -12.40 -3.07
N ALA A 85 0.03 -13.64 -2.90
CA ALA A 85 0.90 -14.82 -2.88
C ALA A 85 1.73 -14.96 -4.16
N HIS A 86 1.15 -14.65 -5.34
CA HIS A 86 1.89 -14.66 -6.61
C HIS A 86 3.07 -13.67 -6.64
N ILE A 87 2.94 -12.53 -5.96
CA ILE A 87 4.04 -11.55 -5.88
C ILE A 87 5.20 -12.11 -5.07
N ILE A 88 4.91 -12.75 -3.93
CA ILE A 88 5.95 -13.37 -3.09
C ILE A 88 6.64 -14.52 -3.83
N ASP A 89 5.89 -15.36 -4.54
CA ASP A 89 6.47 -16.46 -5.33
C ASP A 89 7.37 -15.94 -6.47
N ILE A 90 6.96 -14.90 -7.17
CA ILE A 90 7.80 -14.23 -8.18
C ILE A 90 9.06 -13.62 -7.53
N LEU A 91 8.91 -12.95 -6.39
CA LEU A 91 10.06 -12.37 -5.68
C LEU A 91 10.99 -13.45 -5.15
N ASN A 92 10.49 -14.62 -4.71
CA ASN A 92 11.32 -15.76 -4.34
C ASN A 92 12.22 -16.20 -5.50
N SER A 93 11.72 -16.17 -6.74
CA SER A 93 12.53 -16.48 -7.93
C SER A 93 13.52 -15.37 -8.29
N LEU A 94 13.25 -14.12 -7.87
CA LEU A 94 14.17 -12.99 -8.06
C LEU A 94 15.17 -12.82 -6.94
N GLU A 95 15.00 -13.50 -5.80
CA GLU A 95 15.92 -13.55 -4.67
C GLU A 95 16.33 -12.15 -4.19
N PRO A 96 15.43 -11.28 -3.72
CA PRO A 96 15.84 -10.06 -3.06
C PRO A 96 16.57 -10.38 -1.76
N ASP A 97 17.61 -9.61 -1.45
CA ASP A 97 18.36 -9.75 -0.20
C ASP A 97 17.56 -9.25 1.01
N ALA A 98 16.68 -8.29 0.79
CA ALA A 98 15.67 -7.83 1.74
C ALA A 98 14.53 -7.11 1.03
N MET A 99 13.34 -7.13 1.65
CA MET A 99 12.19 -6.35 1.23
C MET A 99 11.78 -5.39 2.35
N GLY A 100 11.58 -4.12 2.00
CA GLY A 100 10.90 -3.14 2.85
C GLY A 100 9.39 -3.26 2.72
N ILE A 101 8.66 -2.55 3.57
CA ILE A 101 7.21 -2.51 3.51
C ILE A 101 6.68 -1.09 3.34
N THR A 102 5.56 -0.98 2.66
CA THR A 102 4.75 0.23 2.51
C THR A 102 3.37 -0.01 3.11
N LYS A 103 2.48 0.97 3.02
CA LYS A 103 1.09 0.77 3.41
C LYS A 103 0.36 -0.29 2.57
N ARG A 104 0.80 -0.54 1.34
CA ARG A 104 0.16 -1.48 0.41
C ARG A 104 0.29 -2.94 0.82
N GLU A 105 1.33 -3.28 1.58
CA GLU A 105 1.49 -4.63 2.12
C GLU A 105 0.38 -5.00 3.12
N PHE A 106 -0.30 -4.00 3.70
CA PHE A 106 -1.45 -4.20 4.59
C PHE A 106 -2.82 -4.27 3.87
N SER A 107 -2.85 -4.27 2.54
CA SER A 107 -4.11 -4.27 1.75
C SER A 107 -5.06 -5.41 2.09
N TYR A 108 -4.56 -6.49 2.68
CA TYR A 108 -5.33 -7.70 3.01
C TYR A 108 -5.29 -8.06 4.50
N SER A 109 -4.89 -7.18 5.38
CA SER A 109 -4.71 -7.28 6.83
C SER A 109 -3.30 -7.66 7.29
N GLU A 110 -3.06 -7.54 8.60
CA GLU A 110 -1.80 -7.92 9.24
C GLU A 110 -1.55 -9.42 9.17
N ASP A 111 -2.59 -10.24 9.36
CA ASP A 111 -2.48 -11.70 9.33
C ASP A 111 -2.06 -12.20 7.95
N GLU A 112 -2.60 -11.60 6.90
CA GLU A 112 -2.20 -11.93 5.53
C GLU A 112 -0.76 -11.49 5.24
N LEU A 113 -0.33 -10.33 5.76
CA LEU A 113 1.07 -9.91 5.64
C LEU A 113 2.00 -10.88 6.37
N SER A 114 1.63 -11.34 7.59
CA SER A 114 2.36 -12.38 8.30
C SER A 114 2.47 -13.66 7.47
N GLN A 115 1.38 -14.10 6.86
CA GLN A 115 1.39 -15.29 6.00
C GLN A 115 2.31 -15.10 4.79
N ARG A 116 2.26 -13.95 4.12
CA ARG A 116 3.18 -13.62 3.02
C ARG A 116 4.64 -13.61 3.49
N ALA A 117 4.91 -13.12 4.70
CA ALA A 117 6.25 -13.10 5.27
C ALA A 117 6.81 -14.52 5.54
N TYR A 118 5.97 -15.46 5.95
CA TYR A 118 6.37 -16.87 6.09
C TYR A 118 6.58 -17.58 4.74
N GLU A 119 5.92 -17.15 3.67
CA GLU A 119 6.11 -17.69 2.32
C GLU A 119 7.36 -17.12 1.62
N ALA A 120 7.84 -15.96 2.09
CA ALA A 120 9.01 -15.31 1.52
C ALA A 120 10.30 -16.04 1.88
N ALA A 121 11.15 -16.33 0.89
CA ALA A 121 12.49 -16.90 1.06
C ALA A 121 13.53 -15.82 1.43
N PHE A 122 13.10 -14.60 1.70
CA PHE A 122 13.91 -13.43 2.01
C PHE A 122 13.31 -12.66 3.20
N PRO A 123 14.11 -11.90 3.96
CA PRO A 123 13.60 -11.12 5.09
C PRO A 123 12.72 -9.95 4.63
N ILE A 124 11.53 -9.82 5.22
CA ILE A 124 10.66 -8.65 5.11
C ILE A 124 10.86 -7.78 6.35
N ILE A 125 11.25 -6.53 6.15
CA ILE A 125 11.75 -5.64 7.21
C ILE A 125 10.70 -4.59 7.58
N ALA A 126 10.43 -4.48 8.91
CA ALA A 126 9.50 -3.53 9.49
C ALA A 126 9.99 -3.06 10.87
N SER A 127 10.86 -2.06 10.91
CA SER A 127 11.56 -1.65 12.15
C SER A 127 10.65 -1.02 13.20
N ASN A 128 9.54 -0.39 12.80
CA ASN A 128 8.66 0.35 13.70
C ASN A 128 7.33 -0.33 13.99
N ILE A 129 7.18 -1.61 13.66
CA ILE A 129 5.99 -2.39 13.99
C ILE A 129 6.20 -3.12 15.32
N TYR A 130 5.14 -3.16 16.12
CA TYR A 130 5.08 -3.86 17.38
C TYR A 130 3.73 -4.56 17.53
N ASP A 131 3.75 -5.86 17.79
CA ASP A 131 2.58 -6.66 18.15
C ASP A 131 2.50 -6.77 19.68
N PRO A 132 1.51 -6.15 20.34
CA PRO A 132 1.37 -6.18 21.79
C PRO A 132 1.00 -7.56 22.34
N ILE A 133 0.54 -8.50 21.52
CA ILE A 133 0.20 -9.87 21.95
C ILE A 133 1.48 -10.67 22.16
N THR A 134 2.41 -10.60 21.21
CA THR A 134 3.67 -11.34 21.25
C THR A 134 4.81 -10.57 21.94
N ASN A 135 4.64 -9.27 22.19
CA ASN A 135 5.65 -8.34 22.66
C ASN A 135 6.88 -8.28 21.72
N ASN A 136 6.66 -8.47 20.42
CA ASN A 136 7.70 -8.52 19.41
C ASN A 136 7.23 -7.82 18.12
N ASN A 137 7.96 -7.96 17.01
CA ASN A 137 7.47 -7.58 15.70
C ASN A 137 6.29 -8.45 15.27
N LEU A 138 5.54 -8.04 14.26
CA LEU A 138 4.51 -8.88 13.65
C LEU A 138 5.14 -10.17 13.13
N ASP A 139 4.48 -11.30 13.35
CA ASP A 139 4.99 -12.64 12.99
C ASP A 139 5.46 -12.70 11.53
N GLY A 140 6.63 -13.30 11.32
CA GLY A 140 7.27 -13.43 10.01
C GLY A 140 8.07 -12.21 9.57
N LEU A 141 7.85 -11.01 10.15
CA LEU A 141 8.61 -9.81 9.85
C LEU A 141 9.80 -9.65 10.78
N GLN A 142 10.82 -8.92 10.32
CA GLN A 142 12.02 -8.64 11.09
C GLN A 142 12.17 -7.12 11.32
N PRO A 143 12.65 -6.68 12.49
CA PRO A 143 12.88 -5.25 12.73
C PRO A 143 14.07 -4.71 11.93
N SER A 144 15.05 -5.55 11.63
CA SER A 144 16.24 -5.26 10.81
C SER A 144 16.89 -6.56 10.37
N THR A 145 17.80 -6.50 9.39
CA THR A 145 18.59 -7.67 8.97
C THR A 145 20.00 -7.26 8.58
N ILE A 146 20.94 -8.20 8.66
CA ILE A 146 22.32 -8.04 8.21
C ILE A 146 22.55 -8.95 7.02
N ILE A 147 23.06 -8.39 5.92
CA ILE A 147 23.38 -9.12 4.71
C ILE A 147 24.87 -8.92 4.42
N LYS A 148 25.58 -10.01 4.16
CA LYS A 148 27.01 -9.99 3.86
C LYS A 148 27.28 -10.61 2.49
N LYS A 149 27.98 -9.89 1.63
CA LYS A 149 28.46 -10.37 0.33
C LYS A 149 29.90 -9.94 0.11
N GLY A 150 30.77 -10.91 -0.11
CA GLY A 150 32.23 -10.67 -0.16
C GLY A 150 32.73 -10.11 1.18
N ASP A 151 33.42 -8.99 1.12
CA ASP A 151 33.95 -8.26 2.28
C ASP A 151 33.03 -7.12 2.77
N VAL A 152 31.88 -6.90 2.13
CA VAL A 152 30.91 -5.86 2.48
C VAL A 152 29.72 -6.45 3.25
N SER A 153 29.35 -5.77 4.35
CA SER A 153 28.14 -6.05 5.14
C SER A 153 27.22 -4.83 5.18
N ILE A 154 25.94 -5.04 4.90
CA ILE A 154 24.91 -4.00 5.02
C ILE A 154 23.88 -4.38 6.08
N GLY A 155 23.44 -3.39 6.85
CA GLY A 155 22.25 -3.50 7.71
C GLY A 155 21.07 -2.85 7.04
N VAL A 156 19.91 -3.51 7.01
CA VAL A 156 18.70 -2.98 6.39
C VAL A 156 17.64 -2.72 7.45
N VAL A 157 17.06 -1.52 7.42
CA VAL A 157 15.92 -1.09 8.24
C VAL A 157 14.81 -0.58 7.33
N SER A 158 13.56 -0.68 7.78
CA SER A 158 12.41 -0.18 7.01
C SER A 158 11.31 0.34 7.93
N THR A 159 10.61 1.40 7.53
CA THR A 159 9.53 1.97 8.34
C THR A 159 8.29 2.29 7.52
N VAL A 160 7.12 2.14 8.17
CA VAL A 160 5.82 2.57 7.65
C VAL A 160 5.36 3.86 8.32
N ASN A 161 4.49 4.59 7.61
CA ASN A 161 3.86 5.80 8.13
C ASN A 161 2.76 5.43 9.15
N PRO A 162 2.60 6.18 10.26
CA PRO A 162 1.52 5.99 11.22
C PRO A 162 0.11 6.02 10.63
N SER A 163 -0.12 6.73 9.54
CA SER A 163 -1.44 6.76 8.87
C SER A 163 -1.93 5.39 8.40
N VAL A 164 -1.05 4.40 8.28
CA VAL A 164 -1.41 3.03 7.87
C VAL A 164 -2.45 2.41 8.82
N ILE A 165 -2.37 2.70 10.12
CA ILE A 165 -3.31 2.19 11.12
C ILE A 165 -4.75 2.61 10.79
N GLU A 166 -4.95 3.90 10.50
CA GLU A 166 -6.28 4.44 10.18
C GLU A 166 -6.70 4.09 8.75
N GLU A 167 -5.77 4.13 7.78
CA GLU A 167 -6.08 3.87 6.37
C GLU A 167 -6.49 2.42 6.11
N TYR A 168 -5.92 1.46 6.85
CA TYR A 168 -6.17 0.02 6.68
C TYR A 168 -6.88 -0.62 7.87
N LEU A 169 -7.32 0.20 8.86
CA LEU A 169 -8.07 -0.24 10.05
C LEU A 169 -7.35 -1.37 10.79
N LEU A 170 -6.04 -1.18 11.00
CA LEU A 170 -5.22 -2.18 11.67
C LEU A 170 -5.45 -2.12 13.19
N ASP A 171 -5.78 -3.24 13.79
CA ASP A 171 -6.11 -3.32 15.23
C ASP A 171 -5.15 -4.20 16.04
N ARG A 172 -4.46 -5.12 15.38
CA ARG A 172 -3.52 -6.04 16.01
C ARG A 172 -2.17 -5.39 16.32
N ILE A 173 -1.67 -4.52 15.46
CA ILE A 173 -0.34 -3.92 15.59
C ILE A 173 -0.37 -2.51 16.18
N LYS A 174 0.74 -2.11 16.77
CA LYS A 174 1.04 -0.72 17.16
C LYS A 174 2.33 -0.27 16.48
N LEU A 175 2.48 1.03 16.31
CA LEU A 175 3.67 1.60 15.73
C LEU A 175 4.51 2.30 16.80
N ILE A 176 5.79 1.97 16.81
CA ILE A 176 6.81 2.70 17.56
C ILE A 176 7.13 3.99 16.78
N PRO A 177 7.44 5.11 17.44
CA PRO A 177 7.89 6.31 16.75
C PRO A 177 9.07 6.01 15.82
N ARG A 178 8.97 6.43 14.55
CA ARG A 178 9.93 6.04 13.50
C ARG A 178 11.38 6.40 13.85
N THR A 179 11.60 7.58 14.42
CA THR A 179 12.94 8.03 14.84
C THR A 179 13.53 7.12 15.92
N GLU A 180 12.72 6.72 16.91
CA GLU A 180 13.12 5.80 17.98
C GLU A 180 13.50 4.44 17.42
N ALA A 181 12.62 3.85 16.59
CA ALA A 181 12.84 2.55 15.98
C ALA A 181 14.10 2.54 15.10
N LEU A 182 14.29 3.57 14.27
CA LEU A 182 15.47 3.68 13.41
C LEU A 182 16.77 3.82 14.22
N ARG A 183 16.79 4.62 15.27
CA ARG A 183 17.99 4.75 16.15
C ARG A 183 18.32 3.44 16.82
N ARG A 184 17.33 2.80 17.43
CA ARG A 184 17.50 1.51 18.14
C ARG A 184 18.05 0.42 17.21
N GLU A 185 17.44 0.24 16.04
CA GLU A 185 17.86 -0.82 15.12
C GLU A 185 19.20 -0.48 14.45
N SER A 186 19.47 0.78 14.11
CA SER A 186 20.75 1.20 13.56
C SER A 186 21.89 1.01 14.55
N GLU A 187 21.69 1.28 15.84
CA GLU A 187 22.66 1.06 16.91
C GLU A 187 23.03 -0.43 16.99
N LYS A 188 22.04 -1.32 17.06
CA LYS A 188 22.27 -2.78 17.04
C LYS A 188 23.07 -3.25 15.81
N LEU A 189 22.75 -2.70 14.63
CA LEU A 189 23.46 -3.01 13.38
C LEU A 189 24.91 -2.53 13.44
N ARG A 190 25.16 -1.33 13.98
CA ARG A 190 26.52 -0.78 14.17
C ARG A 190 27.31 -1.62 15.18
N GLU A 191 26.73 -2.01 16.29
CA GLU A 191 27.34 -2.91 17.28
C GLU A 191 27.72 -4.27 16.67
N ALA A 192 26.90 -4.77 15.75
CA ALA A 192 27.18 -5.99 14.97
C ALA A 192 28.25 -5.79 13.88
N GLY A 193 28.75 -4.56 13.67
CA GLY A 193 29.87 -4.25 12.78
C GLY A 193 29.48 -4.17 11.31
N VAL A 194 28.27 -3.77 10.95
CA VAL A 194 27.91 -3.53 9.54
C VAL A 194 28.66 -2.33 8.96
N ASP A 195 29.03 -2.43 7.69
CA ASP A 195 29.73 -1.35 6.99
C ASP A 195 28.78 -0.18 6.62
N VAL A 196 27.50 -0.49 6.32
CA VAL A 196 26.51 0.48 5.81
C VAL A 196 25.13 0.16 6.40
N VAL A 197 24.43 1.18 6.89
CA VAL A 197 23.01 1.09 7.27
C VAL A 197 22.14 1.69 6.17
N VAL A 198 21.22 0.88 5.62
CA VAL A 198 20.33 1.24 4.52
C VAL A 198 18.89 1.30 5.02
N LEU A 199 18.22 2.43 4.78
CA LEU A 199 16.79 2.61 5.07
C LEU A 199 15.95 2.41 3.81
N LEU A 200 14.90 1.59 3.91
CA LEU A 200 13.83 1.47 2.93
C LEU A 200 12.56 2.10 3.50
N TYR A 201 11.90 2.99 2.75
CA TYR A 201 10.68 3.64 3.24
C TYR A 201 9.82 4.17 2.09
N SER A 202 8.55 4.49 2.36
CA SER A 202 7.58 4.83 1.30
C SER A 202 7.03 6.24 1.36
N VAL A 203 7.13 6.93 2.47
CA VAL A 203 6.50 8.25 2.65
C VAL A 203 7.55 9.26 3.05
N PRO A 204 7.57 10.42 2.38
CA PRO A 204 8.46 11.48 2.73
C PRO A 204 8.27 11.89 4.18
N ASN A 205 9.39 12.12 4.80
CA ASN A 205 9.40 12.53 6.18
C ASN A 205 10.65 13.36 6.43
N ASP A 206 10.47 14.46 7.12
CA ASP A 206 11.52 15.37 7.57
C ASP A 206 12.52 14.74 8.55
N ILE A 207 12.19 13.57 9.12
CA ILE A 207 13.11 12.86 10.05
C ILE A 207 14.28 12.17 9.34
N VAL A 208 14.19 11.84 8.04
CA VAL A 208 15.23 11.04 7.34
C VAL A 208 16.51 11.84 7.18
N GLU A 209 16.42 13.08 6.71
CA GLU A 209 17.59 13.94 6.51
C GLU A 209 18.38 14.20 7.81
N PRO A 210 17.76 14.54 8.97
CA PRO A 210 18.47 14.63 10.25
C PRO A 210 19.20 13.33 10.63
N LEU A 211 18.54 12.16 10.48
CA LEU A 211 19.15 10.88 10.83
C LEU A 211 20.35 10.52 9.92
N MET A 212 20.32 10.96 8.66
CA MET A 212 21.47 10.81 7.76
C MET A 212 22.62 11.75 8.13
N LEU A 213 22.34 12.99 8.52
CA LEU A 213 23.35 13.93 8.99
C LEU A 213 24.01 13.44 10.29
N GLU A 214 23.27 12.79 11.16
CA GLU A 214 23.75 12.18 12.39
C GLU A 214 24.43 10.82 12.18
N GLN A 215 24.51 10.35 10.95
CA GLN A 215 25.09 9.04 10.56
C GLN A 215 24.36 7.82 11.19
N VAL A 216 23.12 7.98 11.59
CA VAL A 216 22.26 6.86 11.99
C VAL A 216 21.94 6.01 10.76
N ILE A 217 21.67 6.66 9.61
CA ILE A 217 21.42 6.07 8.30
C ILE A 217 22.48 6.56 7.32
N ASP A 218 23.09 5.67 6.54
CA ASP A 218 24.09 6.02 5.53
C ASP A 218 23.50 6.22 4.14
N VAL A 219 22.51 5.37 3.79
CA VAL A 219 21.82 5.38 2.49
C VAL A 219 20.32 5.22 2.74
N ALA A 220 19.50 6.02 2.07
CA ALA A 220 18.06 5.92 2.15
C ALA A 220 17.43 5.80 0.75
N PHE A 221 16.51 4.84 0.61
CA PHE A 221 15.71 4.63 -0.59
C PHE A 221 14.23 4.81 -0.29
N MET A 222 13.56 5.60 -1.10
CA MET A 222 12.13 5.86 -1.00
C MET A 222 11.36 5.28 -2.18
N VAL A 223 10.27 4.57 -1.86
CA VAL A 223 9.27 4.07 -2.80
C VAL A 223 8.00 4.88 -2.65
N ASP A 224 7.70 5.85 -3.47
CA ASP A 224 6.35 6.41 -3.55
C ASP A 224 6.11 7.23 -4.82
N LYS A 225 5.05 6.87 -5.56
CA LYS A 225 4.58 7.58 -6.77
C LYS A 225 3.90 8.91 -6.47
N ALA A 226 3.23 9.04 -5.35
CA ALA A 226 2.50 10.28 -5.00
C ALA A 226 3.46 11.47 -4.89
N PHE A 227 4.72 11.18 -4.71
CA PHE A 227 5.79 12.13 -4.52
C PHE A 227 6.19 12.89 -5.78
N SER A 228 6.24 12.20 -6.92
CA SER A 228 6.64 12.83 -8.19
C SER A 228 5.64 13.87 -8.70
N GLN A 229 4.41 13.86 -8.16
CA GLN A 229 3.31 14.72 -8.62
C GLN A 229 3.08 15.97 -7.74
N THR A 230 3.65 16.02 -6.53
CA THR A 230 3.52 17.21 -5.68
C THR A 230 4.75 18.09 -5.82
N GLN A 231 4.58 19.27 -6.43
CA GLN A 231 5.62 20.26 -6.72
C GLN A 231 6.43 20.78 -5.51
N ASN A 232 6.18 20.30 -4.30
CA ASN A 232 6.81 20.79 -3.06
C ASN A 232 8.03 20.00 -2.59
N TYR A 233 8.47 18.96 -3.30
CA TYR A 233 9.68 18.23 -2.96
C TYR A 233 10.92 18.80 -3.62
N THR A 234 11.21 20.01 -3.25
CA THR A 234 12.47 20.64 -3.56
C THR A 234 13.59 20.00 -2.73
N LYS A 235 14.37 19.14 -3.41
CA LYS A 235 15.73 18.76 -3.05
C LYS A 235 15.85 17.99 -1.75
N LEU A 236 15.84 16.66 -1.86
CA LEU A 236 16.58 15.84 -0.92
C LEU A 236 18.00 16.43 -0.83
N LYS A 237 18.40 16.88 0.33
CA LYS A 237 19.67 17.60 0.54
C LYS A 237 20.84 16.66 0.66
N HIS A 238 20.60 15.46 1.19
CA HIS A 238 21.64 14.49 1.43
C HIS A 238 21.96 13.70 0.16
N LYS A 239 23.23 13.64 -0.24
CA LYS A 239 23.71 13.00 -1.49
C LYS A 239 23.43 11.50 -1.59
N ASN A 240 23.23 10.81 -0.46
CA ASN A 240 22.95 9.36 -0.39
C ASN A 240 21.46 9.06 -0.17
N HIS A 241 20.58 10.00 -0.48
CA HIS A 241 19.14 9.88 -0.37
C HIS A 241 18.53 9.78 -1.78
N PHE A 242 17.91 8.66 -2.10
CA PHE A 242 17.43 8.30 -3.42
C PHE A 242 15.95 7.95 -3.41
N TYR A 243 15.26 8.15 -4.53
CA TYR A 243 13.83 7.81 -4.66
C TYR A 243 13.48 7.39 -6.10
N LEU A 244 12.45 6.56 -6.22
CA LEU A 244 11.89 6.18 -7.53
C LEU A 244 11.02 7.32 -8.07
N HIS A 245 11.25 7.72 -9.33
CA HIS A 245 10.49 8.79 -9.98
C HIS A 245 9.29 8.24 -10.75
N SER A 246 9.38 7.01 -11.23
CA SER A 246 8.37 6.39 -12.07
C SER A 246 8.28 4.88 -11.85
N PRO A 247 7.12 4.26 -12.20
CA PRO A 247 7.00 2.81 -12.23
C PRO A 247 8.05 2.18 -13.14
N GLY A 248 8.51 0.97 -12.78
CA GLY A 248 9.48 0.23 -13.59
C GLY A 248 10.88 0.85 -13.63
N GLU A 249 11.19 1.76 -12.71
CA GLU A 249 12.51 2.32 -12.52
C GLU A 249 13.33 1.44 -11.57
N VAL A 250 14.63 1.29 -11.87
CA VAL A 250 15.60 0.61 -11.01
C VAL A 250 16.75 1.56 -10.73
N LEU A 251 17.09 1.74 -9.47
CA LEU A 251 18.24 2.52 -9.03
C LEU A 251 19.40 1.59 -8.73
N GLN A 252 20.54 1.83 -9.35
CA GLN A 252 21.80 1.20 -9.01
C GLN A 252 22.70 2.25 -8.35
N VAL A 253 23.05 2.00 -7.09
CA VAL A 253 23.95 2.88 -6.33
C VAL A 253 25.26 2.13 -6.08
N GLU A 254 26.34 2.64 -6.60
CA GLU A 254 27.69 2.12 -6.30
C GLU A 254 28.19 2.74 -5.00
N LEU A 255 28.66 1.90 -4.10
CA LEU A 255 29.22 2.27 -2.80
C LEU A 255 30.75 2.21 -2.86
N LYS A 256 31.40 3.25 -2.32
CA LYS A 256 32.83 3.22 -1.94
C LYS A 256 32.93 3.47 -0.44
N ILE A 257 33.34 2.43 0.27
CA ILE A 257 33.41 2.39 1.72
C ILE A 257 34.86 2.45 2.12
N THR A 258 35.30 3.56 2.67
CA THR A 258 36.67 3.76 3.17
C THR A 258 36.61 3.96 4.67
N PRO A 259 37.39 3.21 5.50
CA PRO A 259 37.37 3.38 6.95
C PRO A 259 37.54 4.86 7.35
N GLN A 260 36.74 5.27 8.35
CA GLN A 260 36.72 6.63 8.90
C GLN A 260 36.39 7.76 7.91
N LYS A 261 35.83 7.44 6.73
CA LYS A 261 35.34 8.45 5.79
C LYS A 261 33.85 8.26 5.53
N PRO A 262 33.11 9.34 5.21
CA PRO A 262 31.73 9.23 4.76
C PRO A 262 31.65 8.33 3.52
N ILE A 263 30.58 7.53 3.45
CA ILE A 263 30.33 6.65 2.30
C ILE A 263 30.12 7.50 1.05
N ALA A 264 30.91 7.21 0.02
CA ALA A 264 30.73 7.85 -1.28
C ALA A 264 29.83 6.97 -2.16
N THR A 265 28.88 7.61 -2.85
CA THR A 265 27.93 6.96 -3.73
C THR A 265 27.92 7.55 -5.11
N SER A 266 27.58 6.74 -6.12
CA SER A 266 27.20 7.18 -7.45
C SER A 266 25.93 6.47 -7.91
N LEU A 267 24.97 7.21 -8.47
CA LEU A 267 23.68 6.70 -8.91
C LEU A 267 23.65 6.50 -10.42
N THR A 268 23.14 5.35 -10.84
CA THR A 268 22.71 5.09 -12.22
C THR A 268 21.26 4.62 -12.19
N THR A 269 20.42 5.19 -13.05
CA THR A 269 18.99 4.85 -13.14
C THR A 269 18.71 4.07 -14.41
N PHE A 270 17.94 2.99 -14.29
CA PHE A 270 17.52 2.17 -15.42
C PHE A 270 15.98 2.10 -15.48
N LYS A 271 15.46 1.86 -16.69
CA LYS A 271 14.04 1.60 -16.92
C LYS A 271 13.87 0.15 -17.36
N LEU A 272 13.01 -0.59 -16.67
CA LEU A 272 12.81 -2.02 -16.93
C LEU A 272 12.36 -2.31 -18.36
N ASN A 273 11.57 -1.43 -18.98
CA ASN A 273 11.12 -1.62 -20.37
C ASN A 273 12.25 -1.65 -21.41
N ASN A 274 13.46 -1.24 -21.04
CA ASN A 274 14.64 -1.33 -21.91
C ASN A 274 15.35 -2.69 -21.88
N PHE A 275 14.92 -3.61 -21.01
CA PHE A 275 15.52 -4.93 -20.87
C PHE A 275 14.66 -6.00 -21.54
N PRO A 276 15.27 -7.09 -22.04
CA PRO A 276 14.51 -8.20 -22.61
C PRO A 276 13.67 -8.90 -21.53
N ILE A 277 12.68 -9.65 -21.96
CA ILE A 277 11.89 -10.52 -21.10
C ILE A 277 12.72 -11.77 -20.79
N ASP A 278 12.80 -12.13 -19.52
CA ASP A 278 13.39 -13.38 -19.07
C ASP A 278 12.44 -14.55 -19.31
N GLU A 279 12.91 -15.61 -19.98
CA GLU A 279 12.08 -16.73 -20.38
C GLU A 279 11.63 -17.59 -19.18
N ASP A 280 12.53 -17.83 -18.21
CA ASP A 280 12.23 -18.66 -17.04
C ASP A 280 11.12 -18.01 -16.22
N LEU A 281 11.28 -16.73 -15.88
CA LEU A 281 10.28 -15.98 -15.12
C LEU A 281 9.00 -15.75 -15.92
N SER A 282 9.09 -15.69 -17.26
CA SER A 282 7.91 -15.61 -18.14
C SER A 282 7.05 -16.86 -18.02
N ASN A 283 7.67 -18.04 -18.02
CA ASN A 283 6.94 -19.31 -17.86
C ASN A 283 6.21 -19.40 -16.52
N GLN A 284 6.88 -18.99 -15.42
CA GLN A 284 6.27 -18.91 -14.09
C GLN A 284 5.10 -17.89 -14.10
N SER A 285 5.32 -16.68 -14.59
CA SER A 285 4.33 -15.60 -14.65
C SER A 285 3.11 -16.00 -15.47
N ASN A 286 3.31 -16.63 -16.63
CA ASN A 286 2.24 -17.10 -17.51
C ASN A 286 1.32 -18.12 -16.82
N SER A 287 1.85 -18.96 -15.93
CA SER A 287 1.01 -19.90 -15.18
C SER A 287 0.01 -19.17 -14.28
N TYR A 288 0.43 -18.10 -13.62
CA TYR A 288 -0.43 -17.23 -12.82
C TYR A 288 -1.41 -16.46 -13.68
N VAL A 289 -0.93 -15.81 -14.74
CA VAL A 289 -1.78 -15.03 -15.65
C VAL A 289 -2.87 -15.93 -16.25
N ASN A 290 -2.51 -17.12 -16.77
CA ASN A 290 -3.47 -18.05 -17.36
C ASN A 290 -4.49 -18.60 -16.34
N ARG A 291 -4.06 -18.85 -15.09
CA ARG A 291 -4.98 -19.28 -14.04
C ARG A 291 -5.93 -18.15 -13.67
N LEU A 292 -5.41 -16.94 -13.51
CA LEU A 292 -6.19 -15.75 -13.21
C LEU A 292 -7.16 -15.43 -14.33
N GLU A 293 -6.71 -15.45 -15.60
CA GLU A 293 -7.55 -15.21 -16.76
C GLU A 293 -8.77 -16.13 -16.78
N ARG A 294 -8.58 -17.41 -16.46
CA ARG A 294 -9.70 -18.37 -16.36
C ARG A 294 -10.69 -17.99 -15.26
N LEU A 295 -10.20 -17.54 -14.10
CA LEU A 295 -11.08 -17.11 -12.98
C LEU A 295 -11.77 -15.79 -13.31
N LEU A 296 -11.03 -14.84 -13.89
CA LEU A 296 -11.55 -13.51 -14.22
C LEU A 296 -12.56 -13.54 -15.37
N ASN A 297 -12.48 -14.50 -16.28
CA ASN A 297 -13.38 -14.61 -17.42
C ASN A 297 -14.66 -15.42 -17.13
N ILE A 298 -14.93 -15.77 -15.88
CA ILE A 298 -16.21 -16.38 -15.50
C ILE A 298 -17.32 -15.34 -15.61
N ASP A 299 -18.36 -15.65 -16.40
CA ASP A 299 -19.55 -14.82 -16.56
C ASP A 299 -20.34 -14.76 -15.25
N VAL A 300 -20.66 -13.54 -14.82
CA VAL A 300 -21.46 -13.27 -13.61
C VAL A 300 -22.91 -12.98 -13.98
N ALA A 301 -23.14 -11.97 -14.84
CA ALA A 301 -24.48 -11.54 -15.25
C ALA A 301 -24.43 -10.76 -16.55
N SER A 302 -25.59 -10.64 -17.22
CA SER A 302 -25.77 -9.69 -18.32
C SER A 302 -26.90 -8.72 -17.93
N LEU A 303 -26.60 -7.42 -17.89
CA LEU A 303 -27.55 -6.40 -17.52
C LEU A 303 -28.07 -5.68 -18.76
N ASN A 304 -29.39 -5.55 -18.87
CA ASN A 304 -30.06 -4.99 -20.03
C ASN A 304 -30.12 -3.44 -20.05
N VAL A 305 -29.26 -2.79 -19.25
CA VAL A 305 -29.11 -1.35 -19.18
C VAL A 305 -27.64 -0.96 -19.30
N GLU A 306 -27.37 0.29 -19.64
CA GLU A 306 -26.03 0.85 -19.57
C GLU A 306 -25.65 1.08 -18.12
N ILE A 307 -24.44 0.68 -17.74
CA ILE A 307 -23.91 0.83 -16.37
C ILE A 307 -22.76 1.82 -16.38
N ASP A 308 -22.94 2.94 -15.68
CA ASP A 308 -21.96 4.03 -15.54
C ASP A 308 -21.33 4.01 -14.16
N THR A 309 -20.06 3.58 -14.06
CA THR A 309 -19.25 3.57 -12.84
C THR A 309 -18.22 4.70 -12.80
N ARG A 310 -18.20 5.58 -13.85
CA ARG A 310 -17.24 6.67 -13.93
C ARG A 310 -17.32 7.58 -12.69
N LYS A 311 -16.15 8.02 -12.25
CA LYS A 311 -15.99 8.82 -11.01
C LYS A 311 -16.95 9.99 -10.93
N LEU A 312 -17.11 10.72 -12.05
CA LEU A 312 -18.03 11.86 -12.09
C LEU A 312 -19.47 11.42 -11.82
N SER A 313 -19.91 10.30 -12.36
CA SER A 313 -21.27 9.79 -12.20
C SER A 313 -21.51 9.22 -10.82
N ILE A 314 -20.69 8.22 -10.41
CA ILE A 314 -20.92 7.48 -9.16
C ILE A 314 -20.71 8.34 -7.90
N ARG A 315 -19.98 9.47 -8.00
CA ARG A 315 -19.65 10.36 -6.86
C ARG A 315 -20.48 11.63 -6.80
N THR A 316 -21.43 11.81 -7.68
CA THR A 316 -22.24 13.04 -7.72
C THR A 316 -23.73 12.82 -7.90
N LYS A 317 -24.17 11.64 -8.29
CA LYS A 317 -25.58 11.32 -8.53
C LYS A 317 -25.89 9.84 -8.30
N GLU A 318 -27.17 9.52 -8.18
CA GLU A 318 -27.66 8.14 -8.21
C GLU A 318 -27.28 7.45 -9.51
N THR A 319 -26.81 6.19 -9.42
CA THR A 319 -26.44 5.35 -10.57
C THR A 319 -27.04 3.96 -10.43
N PHE A 320 -27.28 3.27 -11.55
CA PHE A 320 -27.71 1.86 -11.54
C PHE A 320 -26.76 0.97 -10.76
N PHE A 321 -25.45 1.17 -10.91
CA PHE A 321 -24.46 0.37 -10.20
C PHE A 321 -24.53 0.58 -8.69
N GLY A 322 -24.67 1.83 -8.25
CA GLY A 322 -24.87 2.16 -6.84
C GLY A 322 -26.10 1.51 -6.25
N ASN A 323 -27.22 1.52 -7.01
CA ASN A 323 -28.47 0.90 -6.57
C ASN A 323 -28.35 -0.62 -6.46
N ILE A 324 -27.85 -1.32 -7.50
CA ILE A 324 -27.63 -2.78 -7.47
C ILE A 324 -26.75 -3.19 -6.28
N MET A 325 -25.65 -2.48 -6.08
CA MET A 325 -24.70 -2.79 -5.03
C MET A 325 -25.32 -2.64 -3.64
N THR A 326 -26.04 -1.53 -3.40
CA THR A 326 -26.70 -1.31 -2.12
C THR A 326 -27.91 -2.23 -1.89
N ASP A 327 -28.61 -2.64 -2.95
CA ASP A 327 -29.67 -3.64 -2.86
C ASP A 327 -29.11 -5.02 -2.51
N ALA A 328 -27.97 -5.41 -3.09
CA ALA A 328 -27.28 -6.64 -2.74
C ALA A 328 -26.89 -6.67 -1.25
N ILE A 329 -26.35 -5.57 -0.72
CA ILE A 329 -26.01 -5.44 0.71
C ILE A 329 -27.28 -5.52 1.56
N LYS A 330 -28.34 -4.80 1.19
CA LYS A 330 -29.60 -4.77 1.93
C LYS A 330 -30.23 -6.16 2.03
N ALA A 331 -30.28 -6.86 0.90
CA ALA A 331 -30.82 -8.23 0.84
C ALA A 331 -30.00 -9.20 1.70
N PHE A 332 -28.67 -9.07 1.71
CA PHE A 332 -27.80 -9.95 2.48
C PHE A 332 -27.84 -9.69 3.99
N LEU A 333 -27.71 -8.41 4.41
CA LEU A 333 -27.67 -8.04 5.82
C LEU A 333 -29.08 -7.95 6.46
N ASN A 334 -30.13 -7.92 5.66
CA ASN A 334 -31.53 -7.75 6.09
C ASN A 334 -31.71 -6.54 7.04
N THR A 335 -31.21 -5.37 6.62
CA THR A 335 -31.27 -4.11 7.35
C THR A 335 -32.37 -3.18 6.80
N ASP A 336 -32.81 -2.21 7.62
CA ASP A 336 -33.80 -1.21 7.19
C ASP A 336 -33.25 -0.41 6.02
N ILE A 337 -32.02 0.05 6.14
CA ILE A 337 -31.30 0.85 5.12
C ILE A 337 -29.88 0.34 4.88
N VAL A 338 -29.30 0.78 3.79
CA VAL A 338 -27.89 0.67 3.49
C VAL A 338 -27.32 2.05 3.21
N LEU A 339 -26.14 2.34 3.75
CA LEU A 339 -25.37 3.54 3.45
C LEU A 339 -23.89 3.16 3.33
N ILE A 340 -23.33 3.34 2.15
CA ILE A 340 -21.89 3.18 1.89
C ILE A 340 -21.37 4.38 1.09
N ASN A 341 -20.05 4.54 1.04
CA ASN A 341 -19.41 5.60 0.26
C ASN A 341 -19.14 5.15 -1.19
N SER A 342 -19.29 6.06 -2.15
CA SER A 342 -18.99 5.79 -3.56
C SER A 342 -17.49 5.54 -3.85
N GLY A 343 -16.63 5.89 -2.90
CA GLY A 343 -15.19 5.67 -2.98
C GLY A 343 -14.77 4.19 -3.05
N VAL A 344 -15.66 3.27 -2.72
CA VAL A 344 -15.43 1.83 -2.88
C VAL A 344 -15.36 1.40 -4.34
N VAL A 345 -16.00 2.15 -5.26
CA VAL A 345 -16.05 1.88 -6.71
C VAL A 345 -14.82 2.49 -7.40
N ARG A 346 -14.12 1.71 -8.25
CA ARG A 346 -12.82 2.08 -8.81
C ARG A 346 -12.65 1.90 -10.31
N GLY A 347 -13.55 1.20 -11.00
CA GLY A 347 -13.42 0.84 -12.42
C GLY A 347 -13.42 2.02 -13.38
N ASP A 348 -14.11 3.12 -13.04
CA ASP A 348 -14.16 4.36 -13.83
C ASP A 348 -14.59 4.12 -15.29
N THR A 349 -15.56 3.24 -15.52
CA THR A 349 -15.93 2.65 -16.81
C THR A 349 -17.39 2.91 -17.16
N LEU A 350 -17.68 2.98 -18.45
CA LEU A 350 -19.05 2.96 -19.00
C LEU A 350 -19.27 1.63 -19.72
N TYR A 351 -20.10 0.78 -19.16
CA TYR A 351 -20.47 -0.51 -19.76
C TYR A 351 -21.72 -0.36 -20.60
N ALA A 352 -21.65 -0.81 -21.86
CA ALA A 352 -22.79 -0.76 -22.76
C ALA A 352 -23.92 -1.71 -22.31
N LYS A 353 -25.15 -1.39 -22.72
CA LYS A 353 -26.29 -2.27 -22.53
C LYS A 353 -26.01 -3.68 -23.05
N ASN A 354 -26.45 -4.70 -22.32
CA ASN A 354 -26.25 -6.12 -22.58
C ASN A 354 -24.78 -6.59 -22.53
N THR A 355 -23.87 -5.79 -21.95
CA THR A 355 -22.53 -6.30 -21.65
C THR A 355 -22.65 -7.47 -20.68
N VAL A 356 -21.97 -8.57 -20.99
CA VAL A 356 -21.79 -9.68 -20.06
C VAL A 356 -20.71 -9.27 -19.07
N TRP A 357 -21.09 -9.12 -17.82
CA TRP A 357 -20.17 -8.83 -16.73
C TRP A 357 -19.47 -10.11 -16.29
N THR A 358 -18.18 -10.04 -16.18
CA THR A 358 -17.31 -11.13 -15.73
C THR A 358 -16.83 -10.88 -14.31
N MET A 359 -16.18 -11.87 -13.71
CA MET A 359 -15.48 -11.69 -12.43
C MET A 359 -14.44 -10.56 -12.49
N ARG A 360 -13.80 -10.38 -13.66
CA ARG A 360 -12.86 -9.29 -13.92
C ARG A 360 -13.49 -7.93 -13.70
N ASP A 361 -14.68 -7.72 -14.26
CA ASP A 361 -15.38 -6.45 -14.14
C ASP A 361 -15.71 -6.14 -12.68
N ILE A 362 -16.22 -7.15 -11.96
CA ILE A 362 -16.54 -7.00 -10.53
C ILE A 362 -15.30 -6.65 -9.68
N VAL A 363 -14.19 -7.37 -9.90
CA VAL A 363 -12.94 -7.13 -9.13
C VAL A 363 -12.30 -5.80 -9.50
N THR A 364 -12.43 -5.36 -10.75
CA THR A 364 -11.96 -4.05 -11.21
C THR A 364 -12.76 -2.93 -10.58
N GLU A 365 -14.09 -3.09 -10.48
CA GLU A 365 -14.97 -2.13 -9.84
C GLU A 365 -14.79 -2.09 -8.32
N LEU A 366 -14.60 -3.25 -7.67
CA LEU A 366 -14.54 -3.42 -6.23
C LEU A 366 -13.23 -4.11 -5.78
N PRO A 367 -12.07 -3.47 -5.95
CA PRO A 367 -10.77 -4.10 -5.67
C PRO A 367 -10.45 -4.23 -4.17
N PHE A 368 -11.25 -3.61 -3.30
CA PHE A 368 -11.00 -3.63 -1.86
C PHE A 368 -11.73 -4.79 -1.18
N ARG A 369 -11.11 -5.31 -0.12
CA ARG A 369 -11.74 -6.30 0.77
C ARG A 369 -12.69 -5.60 1.77
N SER A 370 -13.70 -4.91 1.25
CA SER A 370 -14.68 -4.23 2.09
C SER A 370 -15.60 -5.26 2.77
N ARG A 371 -15.39 -5.51 4.05
CA ARG A 371 -16.29 -6.35 4.87
C ARG A 371 -17.58 -5.60 5.15
N LEU A 372 -18.68 -6.32 5.15
CA LEU A 372 -20.00 -5.78 5.42
C LEU A 372 -20.40 -6.01 6.87
N ILE A 373 -20.94 -5.00 7.52
CA ILE A 373 -21.45 -5.06 8.88
C ILE A 373 -22.81 -4.36 8.98
N ALA A 374 -23.57 -4.69 10.00
CA ALA A 374 -24.82 -4.03 10.35
C ALA A 374 -24.66 -3.25 11.65
N LEU A 375 -25.13 -2.01 11.66
CA LEU A 375 -25.09 -1.11 12.81
C LEU A 375 -26.52 -0.75 13.26
N GLU A 376 -26.70 -0.51 14.55
CA GLU A 376 -27.86 0.14 15.11
C GLU A 376 -27.54 1.63 15.33
N VAL A 377 -28.27 2.53 14.66
CA VAL A 377 -28.01 3.97 14.65
C VAL A 377 -29.32 4.75 14.81
N THR A 378 -29.24 5.97 15.34
CA THR A 378 -30.37 6.89 15.40
C THR A 378 -30.61 7.57 14.06
N GLY A 379 -31.84 8.04 13.82
CA GLY A 379 -32.10 8.85 12.62
C GLY A 379 -31.26 10.11 12.55
N GLN A 380 -30.90 10.71 13.68
CA GLN A 380 -29.99 11.86 13.70
C GLN A 380 -28.58 11.48 13.19
N GLN A 381 -28.08 10.30 13.52
CA GLN A 381 -26.81 9.82 13.00
C GLN A 381 -26.86 9.55 11.49
N ILE A 382 -28.00 9.09 10.97
CA ILE A 382 -28.22 8.91 9.52
C ILE A 382 -28.18 10.27 8.81
N GLU A 383 -28.90 11.28 9.31
CA GLU A 383 -28.89 12.63 8.73
C GLU A 383 -27.47 13.21 8.72
N ASN A 384 -26.73 13.11 9.83
CA ASN A 384 -25.35 13.58 9.93
C ASN A 384 -24.42 12.86 8.94
N ALA A 385 -24.62 11.56 8.75
CA ALA A 385 -23.86 10.75 7.78
C ALA A 385 -24.13 11.20 6.34
N LEU A 386 -25.39 11.48 6.00
CA LEU A 386 -25.78 11.98 4.66
C LEU A 386 -25.22 13.38 4.41
N GLU A 387 -25.26 14.28 5.39
CA GLU A 387 -24.63 15.60 5.31
C GLU A 387 -23.12 15.51 5.07
N ASN A 388 -22.42 14.60 5.79
CA ASN A 388 -21.02 14.33 5.53
C ASN A 388 -20.79 13.83 4.10
N GLY A 389 -21.63 12.90 3.63
CA GLY A 389 -21.55 12.36 2.28
C GLY A 389 -21.69 13.43 1.20
N LEU A 390 -22.53 14.43 1.42
CA LEU A 390 -22.78 15.55 0.50
C LEU A 390 -21.76 16.70 0.65
N SER A 391 -20.87 16.68 1.64
CA SER A 391 -20.02 17.82 2.00
C SER A 391 -19.00 18.22 0.92
N GLN A 392 -18.56 17.29 0.06
CA GLN A 392 -17.52 17.51 -0.95
C GLN A 392 -17.95 17.14 -2.37
N LEU A 393 -19.21 17.45 -2.72
CA LEU A 393 -19.77 17.21 -4.06
C LEU A 393 -18.97 17.90 -5.17
N THR A 394 -18.54 19.15 -4.96
CA THR A 394 -17.77 19.94 -5.93
C THR A 394 -16.41 19.35 -6.23
N ASP A 395 -15.82 18.64 -5.26
CA ASP A 395 -14.50 18.04 -5.38
C ASP A 395 -14.54 16.59 -5.91
N VAL A 396 -15.75 16.08 -6.21
CA VAL A 396 -15.98 14.71 -6.71
C VAL A 396 -15.30 13.65 -5.83
N LYS A 397 -15.37 13.83 -4.49
CA LYS A 397 -14.73 12.93 -3.53
C LYS A 397 -15.52 11.64 -3.31
N GLY A 398 -14.84 10.59 -2.90
CA GLY A 398 -15.41 9.25 -2.70
C GLY A 398 -16.43 9.13 -1.58
N ARG A 399 -16.60 10.16 -0.74
CA ARG A 399 -17.58 10.14 0.36
C ARG A 399 -19.05 10.27 -0.07
N PHE A 400 -19.36 10.57 -1.35
CA PHE A 400 -20.73 10.63 -1.82
C PHE A 400 -21.50 9.36 -1.47
N PRO A 401 -22.73 9.45 -0.86
CA PRO A 401 -23.42 8.30 -0.34
C PRO A 401 -24.06 7.47 -1.47
N LEU A 402 -24.01 6.15 -1.35
CA LEU A 402 -24.83 5.21 -2.11
C LEU A 402 -25.77 4.56 -1.11
N VAL A 403 -27.07 4.48 -1.43
CA VAL A 403 -28.11 4.14 -0.45
C VAL A 403 -29.13 3.13 -0.99
N ALA A 404 -29.69 2.33 -0.08
CA ALA A 404 -30.89 1.54 -0.30
C ALA A 404 -31.82 1.63 0.92
N GLY A 405 -33.12 1.44 0.73
CA GLY A 405 -34.12 1.48 1.79
C GLY A 405 -34.45 2.88 2.29
N LEU A 406 -33.82 3.92 1.75
CA LEU A 406 -34.14 5.32 2.01
C LEU A 406 -34.17 6.13 0.70
N SER A 407 -34.89 7.28 0.73
CA SER A 407 -34.75 8.31 -0.27
C SER A 407 -34.36 9.64 0.37
N LEU A 408 -33.53 10.39 -0.36
CA LEU A 408 -32.89 11.63 0.08
C LEU A 408 -33.14 12.73 -0.95
N THR A 409 -33.64 13.88 -0.50
CA THR A 409 -33.68 15.11 -1.28
C THR A 409 -32.67 16.11 -0.72
N TYR A 410 -31.86 16.72 -1.57
CA TYR A 410 -30.84 17.67 -1.13
C TYR A 410 -30.73 18.88 -2.07
N ASN A 411 -30.17 19.97 -1.56
CA ASN A 411 -29.81 21.15 -2.33
C ASN A 411 -28.31 21.46 -2.19
N LYS A 412 -27.54 21.30 -3.27
CA LYS A 412 -26.07 21.53 -3.27
C LYS A 412 -25.68 23.00 -3.06
N GLN A 413 -26.60 23.97 -3.28
CA GLN A 413 -26.34 25.39 -3.08
C GLN A 413 -26.36 25.78 -1.60
N MET A 414 -26.98 24.95 -0.75
CA MET A 414 -26.99 25.17 0.70
C MET A 414 -25.58 24.97 1.30
N PRO A 415 -25.30 25.63 2.43
CA PRO A 415 -24.04 25.44 3.14
C PRO A 415 -23.79 23.95 3.50
N VAL A 416 -22.53 23.56 3.53
CA VAL A 416 -22.14 22.23 4.01
C VAL A 416 -22.66 22.02 5.43
N GLY A 417 -23.30 20.87 5.67
CA GLY A 417 -23.96 20.53 6.93
C GLY A 417 -25.45 20.92 6.99
N ASN A 418 -25.99 21.54 5.93
CA ASN A 418 -27.39 21.88 5.80
C ASN A 418 -27.92 21.64 4.36
N ARG A 419 -27.36 20.66 3.66
CA ARG A 419 -27.70 20.32 2.28
C ARG A 419 -28.91 19.39 2.17
N VAL A 420 -29.11 18.55 3.17
CA VAL A 420 -30.21 17.60 3.25
C VAL A 420 -31.53 18.37 3.50
N ILE A 421 -32.56 18.11 2.67
CA ILE A 421 -33.88 18.70 2.80
C ILE A 421 -34.84 17.72 3.44
N ASP A 422 -34.98 16.53 2.85
CA ASP A 422 -35.88 15.50 3.32
C ASP A 422 -35.22 14.11 3.22
N ILE A 423 -35.52 13.26 4.17
CA ILE A 423 -35.17 11.85 4.19
C ILE A 423 -36.42 11.04 4.49
N TYR A 424 -36.68 10.01 3.67
CA TYR A 424 -37.76 9.05 3.89
C TYR A 424 -37.20 7.64 3.96
N ILE A 425 -37.77 6.82 4.85
CA ILE A 425 -37.50 5.37 4.97
C ILE A 425 -38.81 4.66 4.64
N GLY A 426 -38.85 4.03 3.46
CA GLY A 426 -40.15 3.68 2.86
C GLY A 426 -41.00 4.93 2.66
N ASP A 427 -42.26 4.90 3.10
CA ASP A 427 -43.22 6.03 2.99
C ASP A 427 -43.13 6.99 4.18
N ASN A 428 -42.30 6.73 5.18
CA ASN A 428 -42.24 7.50 6.41
C ASN A 428 -41.07 8.47 6.42
N LYS A 429 -41.29 9.73 6.82
CA LYS A 429 -40.22 10.68 7.06
C LYS A 429 -39.33 10.18 8.19
N LEU A 430 -38.02 10.38 8.07
CA LEU A 430 -37.04 9.99 9.06
C LEU A 430 -37.36 10.55 10.44
N ASP A 431 -37.53 9.68 11.44
CA ASP A 431 -37.60 10.07 12.84
C ASP A 431 -36.19 10.09 13.43
N LYS A 432 -35.70 11.28 13.81
CA LYS A 432 -34.32 11.50 14.31
C LYS A 432 -34.01 10.73 15.58
N ASN A 433 -35.03 10.42 16.39
CA ASN A 433 -34.85 9.74 17.69
C ASN A 433 -35.00 8.22 17.60
N LYS A 434 -35.59 7.71 16.51
CA LYS A 434 -35.79 6.28 16.31
C LYS A 434 -34.46 5.59 15.96
N LEU A 435 -34.31 4.35 16.43
CA LEU A 435 -33.23 3.47 16.02
C LEU A 435 -33.57 2.73 14.73
N TYR A 436 -32.60 2.66 13.84
CA TYR A 436 -32.66 1.96 12.57
C TYR A 436 -31.47 1.02 12.42
N THR A 437 -31.66 -0.06 11.68
CA THR A 437 -30.57 -0.94 11.29
C THR A 437 -29.96 -0.49 9.98
N VAL A 438 -28.63 -0.28 9.95
CA VAL A 438 -27.90 0.23 8.80
C VAL A 438 -26.86 -0.79 8.36
N GLY A 439 -27.01 -1.28 7.13
CA GLY A 439 -25.94 -2.04 6.44
C GLY A 439 -24.87 -1.10 5.90
N THR A 440 -23.62 -1.37 6.21
CA THR A 440 -22.50 -0.54 5.77
C THR A 440 -21.22 -1.37 5.64
N THR A 441 -20.10 -0.72 5.26
CA THR A 441 -18.78 -1.33 5.28
C THR A 441 -18.08 -1.06 6.61
N GLU A 442 -17.21 -1.95 7.03
CA GLU A 442 -16.34 -1.77 8.19
C GLU A 442 -15.55 -0.44 8.13
N TYR A 443 -15.09 -0.05 6.93
CA TYR A 443 -14.43 1.24 6.69
C TYR A 443 -15.30 2.44 7.10
N ILE A 444 -16.58 2.46 6.69
CA ILE A 444 -17.50 3.54 7.04
C ILE A 444 -17.88 3.52 8.52
N ALA A 445 -18.10 2.34 9.09
CA ALA A 445 -18.39 2.16 10.52
C ALA A 445 -17.26 2.71 11.41
N ASN A 446 -16.02 2.54 11.00
CA ASN A 446 -14.84 3.07 11.69
C ASN A 446 -14.54 4.55 11.37
N GLY A 447 -15.44 5.25 10.68
CA GLY A 447 -15.35 6.69 10.41
C GLY A 447 -14.57 7.04 9.15
N GLY A 448 -14.31 6.07 8.27
CA GLY A 448 -13.71 6.32 6.96
C GLY A 448 -14.46 7.37 6.16
N ASP A 449 -13.76 8.12 5.31
CA ASP A 449 -14.31 9.25 4.52
C ASP A 449 -15.08 10.31 5.37
N GLY A 450 -14.79 10.40 6.68
CA GLY A 450 -15.39 11.36 7.59
C GLY A 450 -16.75 10.94 8.18
N TYR A 451 -17.18 9.69 8.03
CA TYR A 451 -18.41 9.15 8.62
C TYR A 451 -18.29 8.88 10.14
N THR A 452 -17.71 9.84 10.86
CA THR A 452 -17.37 9.70 12.28
C THR A 452 -18.58 9.46 13.18
N THR A 453 -19.77 9.81 12.73
CA THR A 453 -21.04 9.60 13.47
C THR A 453 -21.33 8.11 13.73
N PHE A 454 -20.72 7.18 12.99
CA PHE A 454 -20.91 5.75 13.16
C PHE A 454 -19.90 5.07 14.10
N LYS A 455 -18.79 5.73 14.45
CA LYS A 455 -17.72 5.14 15.28
C LYS A 455 -18.18 4.55 16.63
N GLN A 456 -19.24 5.09 17.21
CA GLN A 456 -19.74 4.65 18.51
C GLN A 456 -21.05 3.86 18.40
N SER A 457 -21.46 3.53 17.17
CA SER A 457 -22.69 2.77 16.95
C SER A 457 -22.51 1.31 17.32
N ARG A 458 -23.58 0.71 17.84
CA ARG A 458 -23.56 -0.71 18.21
C ARG A 458 -23.58 -1.58 16.96
N GLU A 459 -22.59 -2.44 16.80
CA GLU A 459 -22.60 -3.48 15.79
C GLU A 459 -23.64 -4.56 16.14
N ILE A 460 -24.48 -4.90 15.16
CA ILE A 460 -25.42 -6.02 15.25
C ILE A 460 -24.66 -7.27 14.80
N LYS A 461 -24.28 -8.13 15.75
CA LYS A 461 -23.62 -9.39 15.43
C LYS A 461 -24.53 -10.26 14.58
N ASN A 462 -24.13 -10.49 13.35
CA ASN A 462 -24.82 -11.42 12.47
C ASN A 462 -24.65 -12.86 13.02
N SER A 463 -25.74 -13.64 13.03
CA SER A 463 -25.71 -15.06 13.40
C SER A 463 -24.89 -15.90 12.41
N LEU A 464 -24.67 -15.42 11.22
CA LEU A 464 -23.76 -15.99 10.24
C LEU A 464 -22.33 -15.58 10.64
N ARG A 465 -21.53 -16.51 11.13
CA ARG A 465 -20.13 -16.33 11.55
C ARG A 465 -19.17 -15.89 10.40
N VAL A 466 -19.70 -15.43 9.28
CA VAL A 466 -18.96 -15.08 8.08
C VAL A 466 -19.21 -13.60 7.76
N ASN A 467 -18.16 -12.79 7.74
CA ASN A 467 -18.20 -11.41 7.25
C ASN A 467 -17.80 -11.42 5.77
N PRO A 468 -18.76 -11.56 4.83
CA PRO A 468 -18.44 -11.64 3.41
C PRO A 468 -17.95 -10.31 2.88
N LEU A 469 -17.20 -10.38 1.80
CA LEU A 469 -16.76 -9.20 1.09
C LEU A 469 -17.90 -8.63 0.24
N LEU A 470 -17.89 -7.32 0.07
CA LEU A 470 -18.86 -6.63 -0.78
C LEU A 470 -18.88 -7.21 -2.21
N SER A 471 -17.72 -7.52 -2.79
CA SER A 471 -17.63 -8.12 -4.12
C SER A 471 -18.28 -9.51 -4.19
N GLU A 472 -18.11 -10.33 -3.15
CA GLU A 472 -18.72 -11.66 -3.08
C GLU A 472 -20.26 -11.58 -3.02
N ILE A 473 -20.78 -10.66 -2.21
CA ILE A 473 -22.23 -10.43 -2.11
C ILE A 473 -22.81 -9.90 -3.40
N LEU A 474 -22.11 -8.98 -4.07
CA LEU A 474 -22.56 -8.48 -5.37
C LEU A 474 -22.60 -9.59 -6.41
N ILE A 475 -21.57 -10.45 -6.47
CA ILE A 475 -21.53 -11.62 -7.38
C ILE A 475 -22.71 -12.55 -7.10
N MET A 476 -22.94 -12.94 -5.84
CA MET A 476 -24.06 -13.80 -5.46
C MET A 476 -25.41 -13.19 -5.83
N TYR A 477 -25.57 -11.89 -5.59
CA TYR A 477 -26.80 -11.18 -5.92
C TYR A 477 -27.07 -11.15 -7.43
N LEU A 478 -26.05 -10.83 -8.23
CA LEU A 478 -26.14 -10.80 -9.70
C LEU A 478 -26.37 -12.19 -10.30
N GLN A 479 -25.73 -13.24 -9.78
CA GLN A 479 -25.94 -14.61 -10.23
C GLN A 479 -27.36 -15.12 -9.94
N ASN A 480 -27.94 -14.73 -8.82
CA ASN A 480 -29.31 -15.09 -8.45
C ASN A 480 -30.36 -14.25 -9.18
N ASN A 481 -29.98 -13.04 -9.63
CA ASN A 481 -30.88 -12.08 -10.30
C ASN A 481 -30.38 -11.75 -11.71
N ARG A 482 -30.04 -12.75 -12.51
CA ARG A 482 -29.42 -12.60 -13.85
C ARG A 482 -30.20 -11.72 -14.83
N GLN A 483 -31.49 -11.51 -14.58
CA GLN A 483 -32.37 -10.66 -15.37
C GLN A 483 -32.82 -9.41 -14.59
N ALA A 484 -32.12 -9.06 -13.52
CA ALA A 484 -32.43 -7.84 -12.80
C ALA A 484 -32.42 -6.65 -13.76
N THR A 485 -33.51 -5.89 -13.75
CA THR A 485 -33.60 -4.63 -14.49
C THR A 485 -33.38 -3.51 -13.48
N PRO A 486 -32.13 -3.06 -13.30
CA PRO A 486 -31.88 -1.95 -12.38
C PRO A 486 -32.59 -0.70 -12.87
N SER A 487 -33.08 0.10 -11.95
CA SER A 487 -33.77 1.36 -12.25
C SER A 487 -33.12 2.52 -11.47
N ILE A 488 -33.20 3.71 -12.01
CA ILE A 488 -33.00 4.95 -11.26
C ILE A 488 -34.32 5.25 -10.56
N GLU A 489 -34.35 5.21 -9.24
CA GLU A 489 -35.57 5.23 -8.42
C GLU A 489 -35.79 6.60 -7.76
N GLY A 490 -34.82 7.50 -7.90
CA GLY A 490 -34.85 8.80 -7.21
C GLY A 490 -34.47 8.67 -5.73
N ARG A 491 -33.63 7.69 -5.40
CA ARG A 491 -33.10 7.49 -4.03
C ARG A 491 -32.30 8.70 -3.57
N ILE A 492 -31.59 9.37 -4.50
CA ILE A 492 -30.81 10.59 -4.21
C ILE A 492 -31.19 11.65 -5.25
N LYS A 493 -31.94 12.65 -4.84
CA LYS A 493 -32.50 13.68 -5.73
C LYS A 493 -31.98 15.07 -5.37
N GLU A 494 -31.32 15.72 -6.33
CA GLU A 494 -30.97 17.13 -6.22
C GLU A 494 -32.18 18.02 -6.57
N VAL A 495 -32.40 19.07 -5.78
CA VAL A 495 -33.38 20.13 -6.07
C VAL A 495 -32.71 21.50 -6.04
N ASN A 496 -33.06 22.36 -7.00
CA ASN A 496 -32.37 23.65 -7.19
C ASN A 496 -33.12 24.84 -6.53
N SER A 497 -34.34 24.63 -5.98
CA SER A 497 -35.10 25.65 -5.25
C SER A 497 -36.13 24.97 -4.35
N TYR A 498 -36.44 25.64 -3.23
CA TYR A 498 -37.68 25.35 -2.51
C TYR A 498 -38.87 25.63 -3.46
N GLN A 499 -39.61 24.62 -3.88
CA GLN A 499 -40.97 24.77 -4.35
C GLN A 499 -41.90 24.81 -3.16
#